data_39fc8f12ddcd236e167cbf82adb6f0e4
#
_entry.id   39fc8f12ddcd236e167cbf82adb6f0e4
#
_cell.length_a   1.000
_cell.length_b   1.000
_cell.length_c   1.000
_cell.angle_alpha   90.00
_cell.angle_beta   90.00
_cell.angle_gamma   90.00
#
_symmetry.space_group_name_H-M   'P 1'
#
loop_
_entity.id
_entity.type
_entity.pdbx_description
1 polymer ?
#
loop_
_entity_poly.entity_id
_entity_poly.type
_entity_poly.pdbx_seq_one_letter_code
_entity_poly.pdbx_strand_id
1 'polypeptide(L)'
;GEWLSEAYGIEVGTTGPYLQSQSPQATSKRPLPAPPAQPPTFKPPELLQANKGTPTKPHVEGVTSQPYTSNPYPGKAELLVRTHSKKALQSASGKDMDLRPPLGGAVIPRRRTTRSKASDAEVLARIRAVCMPGDPESMFHDLHKIGQGASGGVFTARSVGTNQLVAIKQMVLAQQPKKDLIVNEIEVMCQSQHPNIVNFLNAFLRRGELWVVMEYMEGGPLTDIVLHSILSEGQIAAIARECLTGLCHLHAHGVIHRDIKSDNVLMSMRGEVKLTDFGFCAQLSSAQSKRVTMVGTPYWMAPEVVSRKEYGARVDIWSLGILCIEMIEGEPPYLNENPLRALYLIATNGTPKLQHPEKLSPSIRDFLATCLEVDVEKRPDADTLLEHPFLEEADDLRTLIPYIQAAHKLRQDKASS
;
A
#
# COMPACT_ATOMS: atom_id res chain seq x y z
N GLY A 1 -14.67 -20.81 -12.02
CA GLY A 1 -14.56 -21.35 -10.65
C GLY A 1 -13.16 -21.84 -10.33
N GLU A 2 -12.51 -22.57 -11.21
CA GLU A 2 -11.19 -23.21 -10.97
C GLU A 2 -10.03 -22.22 -10.75
N TRP A 3 -10.03 -21.08 -11.40
CA TRP A 3 -8.96 -20.09 -11.29
C TRP A 3 -8.91 -19.35 -9.93
N LEU A 4 -10.01 -19.34 -9.17
CA LEU A 4 -10.06 -18.74 -7.82
C LEU A 4 -9.49 -19.68 -6.76
N SER A 5 -9.66 -21.00 -6.92
CA SER A 5 -9.04 -22.00 -6.07
C SER A 5 -7.51 -21.93 -6.15
N GLU A 6 -6.97 -21.71 -7.35
CA GLU A 6 -5.52 -21.55 -7.55
C GLU A 6 -4.94 -20.22 -7.03
N ALA A 7 -5.74 -19.13 -7.07
CA ALA A 7 -5.24 -17.81 -6.67
C ALA A 7 -5.41 -17.51 -5.18
N TYR A 8 -6.44 -18.06 -4.54
CA TYR A 8 -6.84 -17.70 -3.17
C TYR A 8 -7.01 -18.88 -2.20
N GLY A 9 -6.81 -20.13 -2.65
CA GLY A 9 -6.94 -21.32 -1.80
C GLY A 9 -8.36 -21.60 -1.29
N ILE A 10 -9.40 -21.12 -2.00
CA ILE A 10 -10.80 -21.30 -1.62
C ILE A 10 -11.32 -22.60 -2.25
N GLU A 11 -11.60 -23.63 -1.46
CA GLU A 11 -12.31 -24.83 -1.91
C GLU A 11 -13.78 -24.50 -2.20
N VAL A 12 -14.19 -24.66 -3.45
CA VAL A 12 -15.58 -24.54 -3.86
C VAL A 12 -16.28 -25.88 -3.58
N GLY A 13 -17.00 -25.97 -2.47
CA GLY A 13 -17.81 -27.11 -2.13
C GLY A 13 -18.91 -27.35 -3.18
N THR A 14 -19.03 -28.61 -3.64
CA THR A 14 -20.08 -29.09 -4.53
C THR A 14 -21.44 -29.01 -3.83
N THR A 15 -22.39 -28.36 -4.47
CA THR A 15 -23.79 -28.20 -4.05
C THR A 15 -24.50 -29.56 -3.97
N GLY A 16 -24.97 -29.95 -2.79
CA GLY A 16 -25.99 -30.98 -2.57
C GLY A 16 -27.41 -30.39 -2.63
N PRO A 17 -28.48 -31.20 -2.75
CA PRO A 17 -29.77 -30.80 -3.26
C PRO A 17 -30.66 -30.03 -2.26
N TYR A 18 -31.49 -29.15 -2.81
CA TYR A 18 -32.56 -28.37 -2.20
C TYR A 18 -33.36 -29.11 -1.11
N LEU A 19 -33.45 -28.46 0.08
CA LEU A 19 -34.54 -28.72 1.03
C LEU A 19 -35.37 -27.43 1.15
N GLN A 20 -36.64 -27.55 0.73
CA GLN A 20 -37.70 -26.56 0.98
C GLN A 20 -37.88 -26.42 2.50
N SER A 21 -37.82 -25.20 3.03
CA SER A 21 -38.27 -24.89 4.38
C SER A 21 -39.43 -23.92 4.34
N GLN A 22 -40.48 -24.36 5.00
CA GLN A 22 -41.75 -23.70 5.22
C GLN A 22 -41.60 -22.40 6.02
N SER A 23 -42.45 -21.43 5.70
CA SER A 23 -42.63 -20.18 6.43
C SER A 23 -43.22 -20.40 7.84
N PRO A 24 -42.72 -19.74 8.89
CA PRO A 24 -43.47 -19.63 10.14
C PRO A 24 -44.35 -18.38 10.15
N GLN A 25 -45.59 -18.60 10.63
CA GLN A 25 -46.63 -17.62 10.85
C GLN A 25 -46.27 -16.57 11.87
N ALA A 26 -46.92 -15.39 11.67
CA ALA A 26 -46.85 -14.24 12.55
C ALA A 26 -47.42 -14.48 13.94
N THR A 27 -46.72 -14.10 15.00
CA THR A 27 -47.28 -13.89 16.32
C THR A 27 -46.71 -12.63 16.99
N SER A 28 -47.66 -11.76 17.37
CA SER A 28 -47.68 -10.88 18.56
C SER A 28 -46.69 -9.71 18.63
N LYS A 29 -47.29 -8.52 18.46
CA LYS A 29 -46.73 -7.20 18.75
C LYS A 29 -46.34 -7.03 20.22
N ARG A 30 -45.10 -6.63 20.47
CA ARG A 30 -44.62 -6.05 21.72
C ARG A 30 -44.39 -4.55 21.49
N PRO A 31 -44.80 -3.63 22.41
CA PRO A 31 -44.58 -2.19 22.22
C PRO A 31 -43.11 -1.79 22.34
N LEU A 32 -42.69 -0.83 21.53
CA LEU A 32 -41.38 -0.20 21.54
C LEU A 32 -41.18 0.62 22.84
N PRO A 33 -39.97 0.63 23.43
CA PRO A 33 -39.65 1.54 24.53
C PRO A 33 -39.48 2.99 24.02
N ALA A 34 -39.80 3.95 24.89
CA ALA A 34 -39.70 5.38 24.62
C ALA A 34 -38.28 5.84 24.44
N PRO A 35 -38.02 6.90 23.63
CA PRO A 35 -36.67 7.43 23.39
C PRO A 35 -36.08 8.07 24.66
N PRO A 36 -34.74 8.01 24.85
CA PRO A 36 -34.07 8.63 26.00
C PRO A 36 -34.09 10.17 25.90
N ALA A 37 -34.14 10.82 27.06
CA ALA A 37 -34.15 12.26 27.22
C ALA A 37 -32.86 12.91 26.71
N GLN A 38 -33.00 14.11 26.11
CA GLN A 38 -31.90 14.91 25.58
C GLN A 38 -30.95 15.38 26.70
N PRO A 39 -29.64 15.43 26.48
CA PRO A 39 -28.67 15.98 27.43
C PRO A 39 -28.77 17.51 27.50
N PRO A 40 -28.39 18.14 28.62
CA PRO A 40 -28.53 19.57 28.85
C PRO A 40 -27.56 20.38 27.97
N THR A 41 -28.08 21.47 27.40
CA THR A 41 -27.36 22.46 26.61
C THR A 41 -26.38 23.26 27.50
N PHE A 42 -25.08 23.16 27.18
CA PHE A 42 -24.06 24.03 27.75
C PHE A 42 -24.07 25.37 27.02
N LYS A 43 -24.21 26.49 27.78
CA LYS A 43 -23.94 27.85 27.31
C LYS A 43 -22.45 28.15 27.44
N PRO A 44 -21.78 28.80 26.46
CA PRO A 44 -20.40 29.24 26.60
C PRO A 44 -20.32 30.48 27.53
N PRO A 45 -19.19 30.65 28.26
CA PRO A 45 -18.97 31.83 29.09
C PRO A 45 -18.59 33.07 28.23
N GLU A 46 -19.06 34.24 28.67
CA GLU A 46 -18.81 35.56 28.06
C GLU A 46 -17.33 35.95 28.09
N LEU A 47 -16.88 36.50 26.96
CA LEU A 47 -15.55 37.10 26.80
C LEU A 47 -15.44 38.41 27.59
N LEU A 48 -14.57 38.45 28.58
CA LEU A 48 -14.07 39.67 29.21
C LEU A 48 -13.05 40.38 28.27
N GLN A 49 -13.36 41.61 27.93
CA GLN A 49 -12.51 42.51 27.17
C GLN A 49 -11.22 42.84 27.92
N ALA A 50 -10.06 42.60 27.32
CA ALA A 50 -8.77 43.02 27.83
C ALA A 50 -8.14 44.12 26.97
N ASN A 51 -7.63 45.09 27.66
CA ASN A 51 -7.05 46.36 27.32
C ASN A 51 -5.93 46.32 26.26
N LYS A 52 -5.89 47.42 25.48
CA LYS A 52 -4.82 47.79 24.55
C LYS A 52 -3.53 48.19 25.29
N GLY A 53 -2.45 47.51 25.02
CA GLY A 53 -1.10 47.90 25.37
C GLY A 53 -0.16 47.69 24.17
N THR A 54 0.53 48.73 23.77
CA THR A 54 1.46 48.84 22.63
C THR A 54 2.72 48.01 22.81
N PRO A 55 3.29 47.45 21.73
CA PRO A 55 4.45 46.53 21.84
C PRO A 55 5.79 47.24 21.80
N THR A 56 6.64 46.94 22.74
CA THR A 56 8.10 47.16 22.68
C THR A 56 8.78 45.90 22.16
N LYS A 57 9.62 46.04 21.14
CA LYS A 57 10.48 45.01 20.59
C LYS A 57 11.60 44.61 21.55
N PRO A 58 11.96 43.34 21.67
CA PRO A 58 13.31 42.99 22.05
C PRO A 58 14.12 42.44 20.88
N HIS A 59 15.38 42.75 20.94
CA HIS A 59 16.51 42.38 20.09
C HIS A 59 16.62 40.89 19.83
N VAL A 60 16.89 40.54 18.57
CA VAL A 60 17.20 39.16 18.15
C VAL A 60 18.71 38.99 18.14
N GLU A 61 19.23 38.19 19.06
CA GLU A 61 20.57 37.59 18.91
C GLU A 61 20.42 36.25 18.16
N GLY A 62 21.27 36.11 17.12
CA GLY A 62 21.26 35.00 16.20
C GLY A 62 21.71 33.70 16.85
N VAL A 63 20.92 32.67 16.65
CA VAL A 63 21.34 31.26 16.81
C VAL A 63 21.42 30.67 15.42
N THR A 64 22.65 30.43 14.98
CA THR A 64 22.99 29.72 13.75
C THR A 64 22.54 28.29 13.85
N SER A 65 21.65 27.89 12.96
CA SER A 65 21.29 26.51 12.70
C SER A 65 22.48 25.76 12.09
N GLN A 66 23.03 24.78 12.81
CA GLN A 66 23.93 23.81 12.22
C GLN A 66 23.11 22.64 11.64
N PRO A 67 23.48 22.13 10.46
CA PRO A 67 22.82 20.98 9.87
C PRO A 67 23.24 19.70 10.59
N TYR A 68 22.28 18.85 10.84
CA TYR A 68 22.48 17.48 11.34
C TYR A 68 23.31 16.69 10.32
N THR A 69 24.55 16.38 10.68
CA THR A 69 25.44 15.53 9.89
C THR A 69 25.42 14.10 10.44
N SER A 70 25.21 13.17 9.50
CA SER A 70 25.83 11.85 9.38
C SER A 70 25.56 10.76 10.41
N ASN A 71 24.89 9.80 9.90
CA ASN A 71 24.82 8.37 10.24
C ASN A 71 26.25 7.77 10.43
N PRO A 72 26.54 7.01 11.50
CA PRO A 72 27.85 6.45 11.76
C PRO A 72 28.07 5.02 11.19
N TYR A 73 27.48 4.66 10.06
CA TYR A 73 27.78 3.39 9.42
C TYR A 73 28.59 3.58 8.14
N PRO A 74 29.85 3.08 8.09
CA PRO A 74 30.63 3.03 6.85
C PRO A 74 30.26 1.76 6.09
N GLY A 75 29.56 1.91 4.98
CA GLY A 75 29.22 0.81 4.09
C GLY A 75 29.04 1.30 2.66
N LYS A 76 30.15 1.69 2.01
CA LYS A 76 30.19 1.85 0.55
C LYS A 76 30.06 0.49 -0.10
N ALA A 77 28.90 0.19 -0.68
CA ALA A 77 28.79 -0.76 -1.77
C ALA A 77 28.91 0.02 -3.08
N GLU A 78 30.13 0.16 -3.59
CA GLU A 78 30.38 0.57 -4.97
C GLU A 78 29.94 -0.55 -5.90
N LEU A 79 28.78 -0.41 -6.52
CA LEU A 79 28.31 -1.29 -7.58
C LEU A 79 29.06 -0.91 -8.87
N LEU A 80 30.03 -1.74 -9.26
CA LEU A 80 30.74 -1.67 -10.54
C LEU A 80 29.73 -1.85 -11.71
N VAL A 81 29.34 -0.73 -12.30
CA VAL A 81 28.66 -0.69 -13.59
C VAL A 81 29.70 -0.98 -14.67
N ARG A 82 29.78 -2.21 -15.14
CA ARG A 82 30.52 -2.54 -16.37
C ARG A 82 29.75 -2.06 -17.59
N THR A 83 30.16 -0.93 -18.13
CA THR A 83 29.81 -0.48 -19.46
C THR A 83 30.48 -1.36 -20.51
N HIS A 84 29.70 -2.10 -21.29
CA HIS A 84 30.20 -2.73 -22.51
C HIS A 84 30.03 -1.80 -23.69
N SER A 85 31.15 -1.37 -24.22
CA SER A 85 31.31 -0.53 -25.38
C SER A 85 30.67 -1.14 -26.63
N LYS A 86 29.99 -0.29 -27.37
CA LYS A 86 29.60 -0.50 -28.77
C LYS A 86 30.85 -0.59 -29.64
N LYS A 87 30.97 -1.64 -30.41
CA LYS A 87 31.83 -1.65 -31.61
C LYS A 87 30.93 -1.74 -32.84
N ALA A 88 31.06 -0.73 -33.65
CA ALA A 88 30.49 -0.65 -34.99
C ALA A 88 31.17 -1.64 -35.94
N LEU A 89 30.43 -2.19 -36.86
CA LEU A 89 30.96 -2.65 -38.13
C LEU A 89 30.05 -2.19 -39.26
N GLN A 90 30.71 -1.54 -40.21
CA GLN A 90 30.22 -1.00 -41.45
C GLN A 90 30.13 -2.09 -42.56
N SER A 91 29.18 -1.80 -43.45
CA SER A 91 29.22 -2.01 -44.88
C SER A 91 29.23 -3.42 -45.49
N ALA A 92 28.25 -3.69 -46.34
CA ALA A 92 28.47 -3.90 -47.75
C ALA A 92 27.15 -3.93 -48.53
N SER A 93 27.16 -3.23 -49.62
CA SER A 93 26.17 -3.03 -50.63
C SER A 93 25.95 -4.25 -51.53
N GLY A 94 24.75 -4.34 -52.12
CA GLY A 94 24.71 -4.89 -53.46
C GLY A 94 23.50 -5.71 -53.87
N LYS A 95 22.63 -5.05 -54.67
CA LYS A 95 21.91 -5.56 -55.83
C LYS A 95 20.74 -6.53 -55.76
N ASP A 96 19.61 -5.96 -56.14
CA ASP A 96 18.55 -6.33 -57.09
C ASP A 96 18.32 -7.81 -57.46
N MET A 97 17.10 -8.17 -57.45
CA MET A 97 16.18 -8.68 -58.48
C MET A 97 15.27 -9.83 -58.03
N ASP A 98 14.01 -9.52 -58.24
CA ASP A 98 12.93 -10.25 -58.90
C ASP A 98 12.08 -11.28 -58.16
N LEU A 99 10.83 -10.84 -58.01
CA LEU A 99 9.50 -11.44 -58.30
C LEU A 99 9.26 -12.96 -58.07
N ARG A 100 8.38 -13.24 -57.20
CA ARG A 100 7.07 -13.94 -57.16
C ARG A 100 6.91 -14.92 -55.98
N PRO A 101 5.71 -15.04 -55.41
CA PRO A 101 5.49 -15.82 -54.19
C PRO A 101 5.13 -17.27 -54.49
N PRO A 102 5.46 -18.23 -53.63
CA PRO A 102 4.74 -19.49 -53.51
C PRO A 102 3.78 -19.47 -52.31
N LEU A 103 2.56 -19.84 -52.60
CA LEU A 103 1.53 -20.28 -51.66
C LEU A 103 2.04 -21.46 -50.82
N GLY A 104 1.82 -21.39 -49.49
CA GLY A 104 2.12 -22.50 -48.60
C GLY A 104 2.66 -22.05 -47.28
N GLY A 105 1.88 -21.28 -46.52
CA GLY A 105 2.25 -20.85 -45.18
C GLY A 105 2.15 -21.97 -44.16
N ALA A 106 3.27 -22.63 -43.88
CA ALA A 106 3.38 -23.39 -42.64
C ALA A 106 3.31 -22.40 -41.46
N VAL A 107 2.28 -22.48 -40.65
CA VAL A 107 2.15 -21.74 -39.39
C VAL A 107 3.25 -22.24 -38.49
N ILE A 108 4.35 -21.49 -38.39
CA ILE A 108 5.37 -21.71 -37.38
C ILE A 108 4.75 -21.32 -36.04
N PRO A 109 4.57 -22.24 -35.08
CA PRO A 109 4.08 -21.87 -33.77
C PRO A 109 5.10 -20.94 -33.15
N ARG A 110 4.67 -19.69 -32.88
CA ARG A 110 5.43 -18.71 -32.13
C ARG A 110 5.75 -19.35 -30.78
N ARG A 111 6.98 -19.85 -30.63
CA ARG A 111 7.49 -20.40 -29.38
C ARG A 111 7.33 -19.32 -28.31
N ARG A 112 6.29 -19.46 -27.47
CA ARG A 112 6.19 -18.68 -26.24
C ARG A 112 7.48 -18.98 -25.48
N THR A 113 8.36 -18.00 -25.39
CA THR A 113 9.48 -18.04 -24.45
C THR A 113 8.85 -18.00 -23.06
N THR A 114 8.53 -19.18 -22.54
CA THR A 114 8.28 -19.36 -21.10
C THR A 114 9.58 -18.96 -20.42
N ARG A 115 9.58 -17.79 -19.78
CA ARG A 115 10.63 -17.41 -18.85
C ARG A 115 10.75 -18.59 -17.88
N SER A 116 11.91 -19.29 -17.91
CA SER A 116 12.17 -20.38 -16.96
C SER A 116 12.01 -19.80 -15.56
N LYS A 117 11.18 -20.43 -14.71
CA LYS A 117 11.14 -20.09 -13.30
C LYS A 117 12.56 -20.15 -12.78
N ALA A 118 13.03 -19.11 -12.08
CA ALA A 118 14.34 -19.13 -11.44
C ALA A 118 14.42 -20.38 -10.55
N SER A 119 15.54 -21.06 -10.57
CA SER A 119 15.73 -22.24 -9.71
C SER A 119 15.74 -21.78 -8.25
N ASP A 120 15.34 -22.67 -7.33
CA ASP A 120 15.40 -22.38 -5.88
C ASP A 120 16.81 -21.95 -5.43
N ALA A 121 17.85 -22.46 -6.11
CA ALA A 121 19.23 -22.06 -5.86
C ALA A 121 19.53 -20.62 -6.28
N GLU A 122 19.01 -20.17 -7.42
CA GLU A 122 19.15 -18.77 -7.88
C GLU A 122 18.40 -17.80 -6.97
N VAL A 123 17.19 -18.17 -6.56
CA VAL A 123 16.39 -17.40 -5.61
C VAL A 123 17.12 -17.24 -4.28
N LEU A 124 17.65 -18.35 -3.74
CA LEU A 124 18.41 -18.34 -2.49
C LEU A 124 19.71 -17.52 -2.61
N ALA A 125 20.38 -17.56 -3.76
CA ALA A 125 21.56 -16.74 -4.02
C ALA A 125 21.23 -15.25 -4.02
N ARG A 126 20.10 -14.84 -4.61
CA ARG A 126 19.62 -13.45 -4.59
C ARG A 126 19.27 -12.99 -3.17
N ILE A 127 18.58 -13.83 -2.37
CA ILE A 127 18.29 -13.52 -0.96
C ILE A 127 19.60 -13.31 -0.19
N ARG A 128 20.56 -14.22 -0.34
CA ARG A 128 21.86 -14.11 0.34
C ARG A 128 22.63 -12.85 -0.03
N ALA A 129 22.48 -12.36 -1.25
CA ALA A 129 23.18 -11.16 -1.72
C ALA A 129 22.69 -9.87 -1.03
N VAL A 130 21.44 -9.85 -0.54
CA VAL A 130 20.85 -8.70 0.19
C VAL A 130 20.92 -8.88 1.71
N CYS A 131 21.26 -10.07 2.21
CA CYS A 131 21.38 -10.35 3.64
C CYS A 131 22.73 -9.93 4.20
N MET A 132 22.71 -9.33 5.37
CA MET A 132 23.93 -9.08 6.14
C MET A 132 24.45 -10.38 6.79
N PRO A 133 25.78 -10.52 6.91
CA PRO A 133 26.37 -11.60 7.71
C PRO A 133 26.12 -11.37 9.20
N GLY A 134 25.94 -12.43 9.96
CA GLY A 134 25.79 -12.39 11.41
C GLY A 134 24.56 -13.14 11.90
N ASP A 135 24.45 -13.25 13.22
CA ASP A 135 23.33 -13.89 13.89
C ASP A 135 22.35 -12.81 14.40
N PRO A 136 21.12 -12.70 13.84
CA PRO A 136 20.16 -11.69 14.25
C PRO A 136 19.75 -11.84 15.74
N GLU A 137 19.77 -13.02 16.33
CA GLU A 137 19.46 -13.20 17.76
C GLU A 137 20.49 -12.51 18.68
N SER A 138 21.71 -12.26 18.22
CA SER A 138 22.69 -11.48 18.96
C SER A 138 22.57 -9.98 18.74
N MET A 139 21.86 -9.55 17.68
CA MET A 139 21.75 -8.16 17.27
C MET A 139 20.44 -7.51 17.74
N PHE A 140 19.43 -8.30 18.07
CA PHE A 140 18.11 -7.83 18.50
C PHE A 140 17.67 -8.55 19.78
N HIS A 141 17.06 -7.80 20.69
CA HIS A 141 16.46 -8.31 21.94
C HIS A 141 15.02 -7.82 22.09
N ASP A 142 14.30 -8.28 23.11
CA ASP A 142 12.91 -7.92 23.40
C ASP A 142 11.95 -8.16 22.20
N LEU A 143 12.06 -9.35 21.60
CA LEU A 143 11.17 -9.73 20.51
C LEU A 143 9.74 -9.96 21.02
N HIS A 144 8.83 -9.09 20.61
CA HIS A 144 7.40 -9.21 20.90
C HIS A 144 6.62 -9.37 19.60
N LYS A 145 5.84 -10.45 19.48
CA LYS A 145 5.00 -10.68 18.32
C LYS A 145 3.86 -9.67 18.28
N ILE A 146 3.75 -8.92 17.18
CA ILE A 146 2.71 -7.89 16.96
C ILE A 146 1.74 -8.25 15.84
N GLY A 147 2.04 -9.24 15.01
CA GLY A 147 1.17 -9.63 13.90
C GLY A 147 1.54 -10.97 13.28
N GLN A 148 0.63 -11.46 12.44
CA GLN A 148 0.82 -12.64 11.61
C GLN A 148 0.37 -12.30 10.20
N GLY A 149 1.31 -12.22 9.26
CA GLY A 149 1.02 -12.06 7.83
C GLY A 149 0.98 -13.41 7.11
N ALA A 150 0.59 -13.38 5.83
CA ALA A 150 0.55 -14.57 4.96
C ALA A 150 1.93 -15.23 4.79
N SER A 151 3.02 -14.45 4.82
CA SER A 151 4.38 -14.93 4.65
C SER A 151 5.11 -15.25 5.95
N GLY A 152 4.62 -14.82 7.12
CA GLY A 152 5.29 -15.05 8.40
C GLY A 152 4.84 -14.16 9.54
N GLY A 153 5.48 -14.27 10.71
CA GLY A 153 5.24 -13.45 11.89
C GLY A 153 5.90 -12.08 11.79
N VAL A 154 5.25 -11.06 12.35
CA VAL A 154 5.83 -9.72 12.51
C VAL A 154 6.06 -9.47 14.00
N PHE A 155 7.25 -8.99 14.32
CA PHE A 155 7.70 -8.76 15.70
C PHE A 155 8.23 -7.34 15.83
N THR A 156 8.07 -6.74 16.99
CA THR A 156 8.93 -5.62 17.41
C THR A 156 10.18 -6.17 18.09
N ALA A 157 11.28 -5.45 17.99
CA ALA A 157 12.52 -5.76 18.68
C ALA A 157 13.34 -4.49 18.91
N ARG A 158 14.33 -4.56 19.82
CA ARG A 158 15.31 -3.50 20.01
C ARG A 158 16.67 -3.91 19.48
N SER A 159 17.29 -3.02 18.72
CA SER A 159 18.68 -3.20 18.26
C SER A 159 19.65 -3.09 19.42
N VAL A 160 20.54 -4.07 19.60
CA VAL A 160 21.54 -4.10 20.68
C VAL A 160 22.46 -2.87 20.65
N GLY A 161 22.88 -2.43 19.46
CA GLY A 161 23.86 -1.33 19.32
C GLY A 161 23.27 0.06 19.57
N THR A 162 22.01 0.30 19.17
CA THR A 162 21.37 1.63 19.19
C THR A 162 20.19 1.73 20.14
N ASN A 163 19.71 0.61 20.68
CA ASN A 163 18.45 0.47 21.42
C ASN A 163 17.21 0.97 20.64
N GLN A 164 17.35 1.16 19.34
CA GLN A 164 16.26 1.58 18.45
C GLN A 164 15.23 0.48 18.34
N LEU A 165 13.94 0.86 18.42
CA LEU A 165 12.82 -0.03 18.19
C LEU A 165 12.66 -0.25 16.68
N VAL A 166 12.56 -1.52 16.27
CA VAL A 166 12.44 -1.93 14.87
C VAL A 166 11.29 -2.93 14.71
N ALA A 167 10.80 -3.08 13.49
CA ALA A 167 9.91 -4.17 13.12
C ALA A 167 10.71 -5.26 12.39
N ILE A 168 10.43 -6.53 12.70
CA ILE A 168 11.09 -7.69 12.08
C ILE A 168 10.03 -8.63 11.55
N LYS A 169 10.04 -8.83 10.22
CA LYS A 169 9.19 -9.84 9.55
C LYS A 169 10.01 -11.12 9.42
N GLN A 170 9.58 -12.19 10.12
CA GLN A 170 10.24 -13.49 10.10
C GLN A 170 9.50 -14.45 9.17
N MET A 171 10.20 -15.06 8.22
CA MET A 171 9.63 -15.92 7.19
C MET A 171 10.43 -17.21 7.07
N VAL A 172 9.76 -18.37 7.18
CA VAL A 172 10.36 -19.68 6.89
C VAL A 172 10.34 -19.91 5.39
N LEU A 173 11.52 -19.83 4.73
CA LEU A 173 11.61 -19.90 3.26
C LEU A 173 11.09 -21.23 2.68
N ALA A 174 11.24 -22.35 3.40
CA ALA A 174 10.75 -23.65 2.95
C ALA A 174 9.20 -23.71 2.86
N GLN A 175 8.51 -22.89 3.64
CA GLN A 175 7.04 -22.82 3.67
C GLN A 175 6.45 -21.83 2.66
N GLN A 176 7.30 -21.09 1.96
CA GLN A 176 6.84 -20.07 1.03
C GLN A 176 6.57 -20.65 -0.36
N PRO A 177 5.32 -20.56 -0.85
CA PRO A 177 4.95 -21.15 -2.15
C PRO A 177 5.55 -20.41 -3.35
N LYS A 178 5.85 -19.11 -3.19
CA LYS A 178 6.35 -18.22 -4.25
C LYS A 178 7.55 -17.41 -3.74
N LYS A 179 8.70 -18.05 -3.60
CA LYS A 179 9.93 -17.41 -3.10
C LYS A 179 10.39 -16.22 -3.95
N ASP A 180 10.10 -16.23 -5.26
CA ASP A 180 10.42 -15.12 -6.17
C ASP A 180 9.75 -13.81 -5.75
N LEU A 181 8.54 -13.87 -5.18
CA LEU A 181 7.83 -12.68 -4.71
C LEU A 181 8.52 -12.05 -3.50
N ILE A 182 9.05 -12.88 -2.58
CA ILE A 182 9.80 -12.41 -1.41
C ILE A 182 11.08 -11.70 -1.84
N VAL A 183 11.80 -12.27 -2.82
CA VAL A 183 13.01 -11.62 -3.35
C VAL A 183 12.67 -10.27 -3.95
N ASN A 184 11.61 -10.21 -4.76
CA ASN A 184 11.15 -8.96 -5.36
C ASN A 184 10.72 -7.93 -4.30
N GLU A 185 9.99 -8.36 -3.25
CA GLU A 185 9.61 -7.50 -2.12
C GLU A 185 10.82 -6.87 -1.46
N ILE A 186 11.85 -7.68 -1.13
CA ILE A 186 13.07 -7.19 -0.47
C ILE A 186 13.87 -6.28 -1.40
N GLU A 187 14.01 -6.64 -2.67
CA GLU A 187 14.75 -5.82 -3.66
C GLU A 187 14.07 -4.45 -3.84
N VAL A 188 12.75 -4.41 -3.90
CA VAL A 188 11.99 -3.16 -3.95
C VAL A 188 12.22 -2.35 -2.67
N MET A 189 12.10 -2.96 -1.49
CA MET A 189 12.33 -2.28 -0.21
C MET A 189 13.75 -1.73 -0.08
N CYS A 190 14.78 -2.49 -0.50
CA CYS A 190 16.17 -2.06 -0.47
C CYS A 190 16.44 -0.83 -1.34
N GLN A 191 15.69 -0.68 -2.45
CA GLN A 191 15.87 0.40 -3.43
C GLN A 191 14.97 1.61 -3.15
N SER A 192 13.96 1.47 -2.30
CA SER A 192 12.91 2.47 -2.06
C SER A 192 13.07 3.13 -0.69
N GLN A 193 14.09 3.99 -0.53
CA GLN A 193 14.27 4.80 0.68
C GLN A 193 13.53 6.14 0.51
N HIS A 194 12.48 6.36 1.29
CA HIS A 194 11.64 7.55 1.17
C HIS A 194 10.90 7.88 2.48
N PRO A 195 10.63 9.17 2.80
CA PRO A 195 9.88 9.56 4.00
C PRO A 195 8.50 8.90 4.13
N ASN A 196 7.81 8.67 3.01
CA ASN A 196 6.46 8.09 2.98
C ASN A 196 6.44 6.59 2.64
N ILE A 197 7.56 5.90 2.81
CA ILE A 197 7.68 4.45 2.64
C ILE A 197 8.30 3.88 3.90
N VAL A 198 7.80 2.72 4.37
CA VAL A 198 8.43 1.99 5.48
C VAL A 198 9.79 1.48 5.00
N ASN A 199 10.84 2.09 5.56
CA ASN A 199 12.20 1.87 5.08
C ASN A 199 12.77 0.54 5.56
N PHE A 200 13.40 -0.17 4.64
CA PHE A 200 14.22 -1.34 4.91
C PHE A 200 15.49 -0.93 5.67
N LEU A 201 15.84 -1.66 6.72
CA LEU A 201 17.06 -1.45 7.49
C LEU A 201 18.07 -2.54 7.20
N ASN A 202 17.70 -3.81 7.33
CA ASN A 202 18.56 -4.95 7.14
C ASN A 202 17.78 -6.23 6.83
N ALA A 203 18.48 -7.26 6.31
CA ALA A 203 17.95 -8.63 6.28
C ALA A 203 19.01 -9.62 6.73
N PHE A 204 18.56 -10.75 7.30
CA PHE A 204 19.40 -11.84 7.77
C PHE A 204 18.81 -13.18 7.35
N LEU A 205 19.66 -14.10 6.94
CA LEU A 205 19.26 -15.46 6.64
C LEU A 205 19.91 -16.42 7.64
N ARG A 206 19.09 -17.01 8.52
CA ARG A 206 19.53 -17.92 9.56
C ARG A 206 18.69 -19.19 9.56
N ARG A 207 19.36 -20.36 9.43
CA ARG A 207 18.74 -21.70 9.51
C ARG A 207 17.50 -21.89 8.61
N GLY A 208 17.46 -21.22 7.45
CA GLY A 208 16.33 -21.27 6.53
C GLY A 208 15.21 -20.28 6.84
N GLU A 209 15.35 -19.48 7.88
CA GLU A 209 14.49 -18.34 8.20
C GLU A 209 15.12 -17.05 7.70
N LEU A 210 14.29 -16.24 7.04
CA LEU A 210 14.62 -14.90 6.58
C LEU A 210 14.01 -13.89 7.54
N TRP A 211 14.85 -13.03 8.09
CA TRP A 211 14.45 -11.91 8.95
C TRP A 211 14.63 -10.62 8.15
N VAL A 212 13.54 -9.92 7.90
CA VAL A 212 13.55 -8.59 7.26
C VAL A 212 13.31 -7.55 8.33
N VAL A 213 14.32 -6.71 8.56
CA VAL A 213 14.29 -5.64 9.56
C VAL A 213 13.93 -4.34 8.88
N MET A 214 12.94 -3.64 9.42
CA MET A 214 12.42 -2.39 8.91
C MET A 214 12.14 -1.41 10.05
N GLU A 215 11.93 -0.15 9.72
CA GLU A 215 11.50 0.84 10.71
C GLU A 215 10.15 0.43 11.31
N TYR A 216 9.96 0.74 12.59
CA TYR A 216 8.73 0.46 13.30
C TYR A 216 7.85 1.72 13.38
N MET A 217 6.60 1.58 12.97
CA MET A 217 5.59 2.63 12.99
C MET A 217 4.63 2.40 14.18
N GLU A 218 4.88 3.07 15.29
CA GLU A 218 4.23 2.80 16.58
C GLU A 218 2.72 3.10 16.54
N GLY A 219 2.32 4.10 15.74
CA GLY A 219 0.92 4.48 15.55
C GLY A 219 0.07 3.36 14.95
N GLY A 220 0.69 2.41 14.21
CA GLY A 220 0.04 1.27 13.58
C GLY A 220 -0.71 1.59 12.31
N PRO A 221 -1.59 0.69 11.82
CA PRO A 221 -2.28 0.85 10.55
C PRO A 221 -3.39 1.92 10.62
N LEU A 222 -3.58 2.61 9.50
CA LEU A 222 -4.65 3.60 9.33
C LEU A 222 -6.04 2.98 9.54
N THR A 223 -6.21 1.68 9.27
CA THR A 223 -7.45 0.94 9.54
C THR A 223 -7.95 1.13 10.96
N ASP A 224 -7.05 1.16 11.95
CA ASP A 224 -7.45 1.35 13.36
C ASP A 224 -8.07 2.73 13.61
N ILE A 225 -7.63 3.75 12.85
CA ILE A 225 -8.21 5.09 12.92
C ILE A 225 -9.56 5.12 12.19
N VAL A 226 -9.61 4.58 10.98
CA VAL A 226 -10.82 4.54 10.13
C VAL A 226 -11.98 3.83 10.83
N LEU A 227 -11.71 2.73 11.55
CA LEU A 227 -12.73 1.95 12.26
C LEU A 227 -13.31 2.65 13.51
N HIS A 228 -12.60 3.63 14.08
CA HIS A 228 -12.96 4.19 15.40
C HIS A 228 -13.11 5.71 15.39
N SER A 229 -12.88 6.37 14.24
CA SER A 229 -12.84 7.82 14.16
C SER A 229 -13.40 8.34 12.84
N ILE A 230 -13.94 9.54 12.85
CA ILE A 230 -14.35 10.27 11.65
C ILE A 230 -13.27 11.30 11.37
N LEU A 231 -12.65 11.23 10.20
CA LEU A 231 -11.65 12.17 9.74
C LEU A 231 -12.30 13.37 9.03
N SER A 232 -11.72 14.56 9.20
CA SER A 232 -12.07 15.74 8.39
C SER A 232 -11.55 15.59 6.96
N GLU A 233 -12.13 16.33 6.01
CA GLU A 233 -11.62 16.34 4.62
C GLU A 233 -10.18 16.81 4.54
N GLY A 234 -9.76 17.79 5.37
CA GLY A 234 -8.38 18.23 5.45
C GLY A 234 -7.42 17.15 5.98
N GLN A 235 -7.86 16.30 6.92
CA GLN A 235 -7.10 15.15 7.40
C GLN A 235 -7.00 14.06 6.32
N ILE A 236 -8.09 13.81 5.58
CA ILE A 236 -8.09 12.88 4.44
C ILE A 236 -7.14 13.38 3.36
N ALA A 237 -7.18 14.68 3.03
CA ALA A 237 -6.26 15.29 2.07
C ALA A 237 -4.81 15.14 2.50
N ALA A 238 -4.50 15.34 3.80
CA ALA A 238 -3.15 15.17 4.35
C ALA A 238 -2.65 13.73 4.18
N ILE A 239 -3.46 12.73 4.56
CA ILE A 239 -3.09 11.32 4.40
C ILE A 239 -2.95 10.96 2.92
N ALA A 240 -3.88 11.39 2.06
CA ALA A 240 -3.85 11.14 0.63
C ALA A 240 -2.60 11.73 -0.04
N ARG A 241 -2.20 12.95 0.34
CA ARG A 241 -0.99 13.62 -0.15
C ARG A 241 0.28 12.85 0.21
N GLU A 242 0.40 12.38 1.46
CA GLU A 242 1.57 11.61 1.89
C GLU A 242 1.64 10.24 1.19
N CYS A 243 0.50 9.54 1.06
CA CYS A 243 0.42 8.29 0.29
C CYS A 243 0.81 8.51 -1.17
N LEU A 244 0.29 9.57 -1.78
CA LEU A 244 0.58 9.91 -3.18
C LEU A 244 2.04 10.26 -3.41
N THR A 245 2.67 10.99 -2.46
CA THR A 245 4.10 11.29 -2.48
C THR A 245 4.95 10.02 -2.45
N GLY A 246 4.56 9.04 -1.63
CA GLY A 246 5.18 7.70 -1.62
C GLY A 246 4.97 6.96 -2.95
N LEU A 247 3.78 7.04 -3.55
CA LEU A 247 3.47 6.44 -4.85
C LEU A 247 4.28 7.07 -5.99
N CYS A 248 4.46 8.40 -6.03
CA CYS A 248 5.33 9.09 -7.00
C CYS A 248 6.74 8.50 -6.96
N HIS A 249 7.30 8.33 -5.76
CA HIS A 249 8.63 7.72 -5.61
C HIS A 249 8.67 6.28 -6.18
N LEU A 250 7.70 5.44 -5.84
CA LEU A 250 7.64 4.05 -6.35
C LEU A 250 7.49 4.02 -7.88
N HIS A 251 6.57 4.81 -8.42
CA HIS A 251 6.28 4.85 -9.86
C HIS A 251 7.47 5.37 -10.67
N ALA A 252 8.20 6.39 -10.16
CA ALA A 252 9.43 6.89 -10.77
C ALA A 252 10.52 5.80 -10.85
N HIS A 253 10.53 4.84 -9.90
CA HIS A 253 11.43 3.69 -9.92
C HIS A 253 10.85 2.46 -10.64
N GLY A 254 9.74 2.63 -11.35
CA GLY A 254 9.09 1.57 -12.10
C GLY A 254 8.39 0.51 -11.23
N VAL A 255 8.06 0.83 -9.99
CA VAL A 255 7.37 -0.06 -9.05
C VAL A 255 5.89 0.28 -8.99
N ILE A 256 5.01 -0.71 -9.18
CA ILE A 256 3.57 -0.60 -8.91
C ILE A 256 3.30 -1.31 -7.58
N HIS A 257 2.60 -0.66 -6.64
CA HIS A 257 2.30 -1.21 -5.31
C HIS A 257 1.26 -2.33 -5.36
N ARG A 258 0.11 -2.09 -5.99
CA ARG A 258 -1.01 -3.01 -6.25
C ARG A 258 -1.84 -3.45 -5.04
N ASP A 259 -1.57 -2.95 -3.85
CA ASP A 259 -2.36 -3.26 -2.64
C ASP A 259 -2.47 -2.04 -1.71
N ILE A 260 -2.81 -0.86 -2.27
CA ILE A 260 -3.08 0.36 -1.49
C ILE A 260 -4.43 0.21 -0.81
N LYS A 261 -4.44 0.29 0.53
CA LYS A 261 -5.59 0.20 1.45
C LYS A 261 -5.16 0.66 2.83
N SER A 262 -6.10 0.90 3.74
CA SER A 262 -5.79 1.40 5.09
C SER A 262 -4.88 0.48 5.91
N ASP A 263 -4.96 -0.86 5.72
CA ASP A 263 -4.06 -1.83 6.37
C ASP A 263 -2.59 -1.61 6.02
N ASN A 264 -2.32 -1.11 4.80
CA ASN A 264 -0.99 -0.94 4.24
C ASN A 264 -0.50 0.53 4.29
N VAL A 265 -1.18 1.38 5.07
CA VAL A 265 -0.76 2.73 5.43
C VAL A 265 -0.49 2.74 6.93
N LEU A 266 0.77 2.95 7.32
CA LEU A 266 1.18 2.99 8.72
C LEU A 266 1.42 4.41 9.20
N MET A 267 1.08 4.64 10.48
CA MET A 267 1.20 5.93 11.15
C MET A 267 2.31 5.88 12.20
N SER A 268 3.08 6.96 12.35
CA SER A 268 3.92 7.15 13.53
C SER A 268 3.18 7.93 14.62
N MET A 269 3.66 7.86 15.87
CA MET A 269 3.12 8.66 16.99
C MET A 269 3.30 10.17 16.80
N ARG A 270 4.05 10.61 15.76
CA ARG A 270 4.26 12.02 15.40
C ARG A 270 3.37 12.49 14.24
N GLY A 271 2.52 11.59 13.71
CA GLY A 271 1.63 11.89 12.59
C GLY A 271 2.20 11.55 11.21
N GLU A 272 3.43 10.98 11.12
CA GLU A 272 4.01 10.57 9.85
C GLU A 272 3.19 9.43 9.23
N VAL A 273 3.04 9.45 7.90
CA VAL A 273 2.26 8.50 7.11
C VAL A 273 3.19 7.78 6.14
N LYS A 274 3.18 6.43 6.15
CA LYS A 274 4.07 5.63 5.31
C LYS A 274 3.36 4.42 4.70
N LEU A 275 3.67 4.14 3.43
CA LEU A 275 3.22 2.94 2.72
C LEU A 275 4.06 1.73 3.14
N THR A 276 3.42 0.57 3.26
CA THR A 276 4.05 -0.71 3.62
C THR A 276 3.47 -1.88 2.81
N ASP A 277 4.01 -3.06 2.99
CA ASP A 277 3.65 -4.34 2.38
C ASP A 277 3.83 -4.38 0.84
N PHE A 278 5.08 -4.58 0.44
CA PHE A 278 5.50 -4.68 -0.97
C PHE A 278 5.36 -6.09 -1.55
N GLY A 279 4.69 -7.02 -0.83
CA GLY A 279 4.51 -8.42 -1.23
C GLY A 279 3.77 -8.61 -2.55
N PHE A 280 2.94 -7.63 -2.92
CA PHE A 280 2.24 -7.63 -4.21
C PHE A 280 2.86 -6.73 -5.28
N CYS A 281 3.96 -6.04 -5.00
CA CYS A 281 4.58 -5.11 -5.95
C CYS A 281 5.01 -5.75 -7.26
N ALA A 282 4.99 -4.97 -8.32
CA ALA A 282 5.52 -5.35 -9.62
C ALA A 282 6.57 -4.36 -10.09
N GLN A 283 7.76 -4.87 -10.40
CA GLN A 283 8.80 -4.10 -11.06
C GLN A 283 8.48 -4.02 -12.57
N LEU A 284 8.27 -2.82 -13.09
CA LEU A 284 8.20 -2.55 -14.51
C LEU A 284 9.61 -2.44 -15.09
N SER A 285 9.80 -2.84 -16.33
CA SER A 285 11.06 -2.67 -17.07
C SER A 285 10.77 -2.01 -18.43
N SER A 286 11.79 -1.43 -19.03
CA SER A 286 11.68 -0.84 -20.38
C SER A 286 11.16 -1.83 -21.43
N ALA A 287 11.39 -3.14 -21.23
CA ALA A 287 10.89 -4.21 -22.09
C ALA A 287 9.47 -4.68 -21.73
N GLN A 288 8.96 -4.35 -20.53
CA GLN A 288 7.65 -4.76 -20.03
C GLN A 288 7.07 -3.66 -19.14
N SER A 289 6.45 -2.67 -19.77
CA SER A 289 5.84 -1.51 -19.11
C SER A 289 4.44 -1.78 -18.55
N LYS A 290 3.84 -2.94 -18.85
CA LYS A 290 2.47 -3.30 -18.46
C LYS A 290 2.40 -4.70 -17.84
N ARG A 291 1.37 -4.93 -17.03
CA ARG A 291 1.06 -6.20 -16.35
C ARG A 291 -0.34 -6.67 -16.71
N VAL A 292 -0.61 -7.99 -16.52
CA VAL A 292 -1.92 -8.62 -16.75
C VAL A 292 -2.34 -9.52 -15.60
N THR A 293 -1.52 -9.62 -14.54
CA THR A 293 -1.79 -10.49 -13.38
C THR A 293 -2.83 -9.84 -12.47
N MET A 294 -3.88 -10.57 -12.11
CA MET A 294 -4.85 -10.13 -11.11
C MET A 294 -4.28 -10.38 -9.70
N VAL A 295 -3.87 -9.31 -9.04
CA VAL A 295 -3.22 -9.33 -7.71
C VAL A 295 -3.67 -8.09 -6.95
N GLY A 296 -3.77 -8.20 -5.62
CA GLY A 296 -4.24 -7.18 -4.70
C GLY A 296 -5.47 -7.63 -3.92
N THR A 297 -5.98 -6.78 -3.04
CA THR A 297 -7.20 -7.03 -2.27
C THR A 297 -8.44 -6.66 -3.10
N PRO A 298 -9.43 -7.54 -3.29
CA PRO A 298 -10.51 -7.39 -4.27
C PRO A 298 -11.21 -6.04 -4.28
N TYR A 299 -11.59 -5.50 -3.13
CA TYR A 299 -12.43 -4.29 -3.00
C TYR A 299 -11.72 -3.01 -3.44
N TRP A 300 -10.37 -2.97 -3.42
CA TRP A 300 -9.53 -1.83 -3.82
C TRP A 300 -9.01 -1.94 -5.27
N MET A 301 -9.27 -3.07 -5.96
CA MET A 301 -8.75 -3.29 -7.31
C MET A 301 -9.40 -2.38 -8.36
N ALA A 302 -8.59 -1.88 -9.28
CA ALA A 302 -9.06 -1.15 -10.46
C ALA A 302 -9.80 -2.05 -11.46
N PRO A 303 -10.80 -1.53 -12.23
CA PRO A 303 -11.59 -2.31 -13.18
C PRO A 303 -10.73 -3.03 -14.24
N GLU A 304 -9.65 -2.42 -14.70
CA GLU A 304 -8.72 -3.04 -15.66
C GLU A 304 -7.95 -4.23 -15.08
N VAL A 305 -7.64 -4.22 -13.77
CA VAL A 305 -7.03 -5.36 -13.07
C VAL A 305 -8.01 -6.52 -12.99
N VAL A 306 -9.23 -6.24 -12.56
CA VAL A 306 -10.31 -7.23 -12.47
C VAL A 306 -10.65 -7.83 -13.82
N SER A 307 -10.68 -7.01 -14.87
CA SER A 307 -10.94 -7.43 -16.25
C SER A 307 -9.74 -8.09 -16.92
N ARG A 308 -8.60 -8.25 -16.23
CA ARG A 308 -7.36 -8.84 -16.75
C ARG A 308 -6.84 -8.18 -18.03
N LYS A 309 -7.07 -6.88 -18.15
CA LYS A 309 -6.47 -6.06 -19.20
C LYS A 309 -5.00 -5.75 -18.85
N GLU A 310 -4.27 -5.22 -19.81
CA GLU A 310 -2.95 -4.66 -19.52
C GLU A 310 -3.08 -3.40 -18.65
N TYR A 311 -2.29 -3.31 -17.60
CA TYR A 311 -2.32 -2.19 -16.66
C TYR A 311 -0.91 -1.71 -16.27
N GLY A 312 -0.81 -0.47 -15.83
CA GLY A 312 0.40 0.18 -15.33
C GLY A 312 0.19 0.78 -13.93
N ALA A 313 0.99 1.78 -13.58
CA ALA A 313 1.02 2.41 -12.26
C ALA A 313 -0.31 3.10 -11.86
N ARG A 314 -1.13 3.53 -12.81
CA ARG A 314 -2.42 4.20 -12.58
C ARG A 314 -3.45 3.34 -11.81
N VAL A 315 -3.20 2.02 -11.64
CA VAL A 315 -4.03 1.17 -10.77
C VAL A 315 -3.90 1.56 -9.31
N ASP A 316 -2.74 2.06 -8.87
CA ASP A 316 -2.52 2.54 -7.51
C ASP A 316 -3.29 3.85 -7.25
N ILE A 317 -3.51 4.67 -8.28
CA ILE A 317 -4.34 5.90 -8.19
C ILE A 317 -5.80 5.53 -7.96
N TRP A 318 -6.32 4.52 -8.65
CA TRP A 318 -7.65 3.99 -8.37
C TRP A 318 -7.75 3.50 -6.93
N SER A 319 -6.80 2.68 -6.47
CA SER A 319 -6.78 2.14 -5.11
C SER A 319 -6.68 3.25 -4.05
N LEU A 320 -5.96 4.35 -4.34
CA LEU A 320 -5.93 5.55 -3.49
C LEU A 320 -7.33 6.21 -3.41
N GLY A 321 -8.05 6.31 -4.52
CA GLY A 321 -9.44 6.80 -4.52
C GLY A 321 -10.35 5.94 -3.65
N ILE A 322 -10.22 4.60 -3.71
CA ILE A 322 -10.97 3.69 -2.84
C ILE A 322 -10.55 3.84 -1.36
N LEU A 323 -9.27 4.04 -1.07
CA LEU A 323 -8.78 4.36 0.28
C LEU A 323 -9.40 5.66 0.81
N CYS A 324 -9.58 6.68 -0.04
CA CYS A 324 -10.27 7.90 0.38
C CYS A 324 -11.75 7.65 0.70
N ILE A 325 -12.45 6.81 -0.09
CA ILE A 325 -13.82 6.38 0.26
C ILE A 325 -13.82 5.61 1.59
N GLU A 326 -12.87 4.71 1.79
CA GLU A 326 -12.70 3.97 3.04
C GLU A 326 -12.54 4.91 4.25
N MET A 327 -11.75 5.99 4.12
CA MET A 327 -11.61 7.02 5.16
C MET A 327 -12.88 7.83 5.41
N ILE A 328 -13.72 8.04 4.39
CA ILE A 328 -14.98 8.79 4.47
C ILE A 328 -16.10 7.94 5.08
N GLU A 329 -16.23 6.70 4.61
CA GLU A 329 -17.39 5.82 4.87
C GLU A 329 -17.11 4.76 5.93
N GLY A 330 -15.81 4.60 6.36
CA GLY A 330 -15.37 3.59 7.33
C GLY A 330 -15.08 2.22 6.71
N GLU A 331 -15.46 2.02 5.44
CA GLU A 331 -15.26 0.77 4.70
C GLU A 331 -15.15 1.03 3.19
N PRO A 332 -14.46 0.15 2.42
CA PRO A 332 -14.44 0.26 0.97
C PRO A 332 -15.78 -0.13 0.36
N PRO A 333 -16.11 0.33 -0.86
CA PRO A 333 -17.31 -0.08 -1.58
C PRO A 333 -17.38 -1.62 -1.72
N TYR A 334 -18.60 -2.14 -1.60
CA TYR A 334 -18.91 -3.58 -1.76
C TYR A 334 -18.33 -4.51 -0.68
N LEU A 335 -17.83 -4.00 0.46
CA LEU A 335 -17.27 -4.85 1.53
C LEU A 335 -18.26 -5.91 2.03
N ASN A 336 -19.57 -5.59 2.04
CA ASN A 336 -20.66 -6.50 2.44
C ASN A 336 -20.97 -7.59 1.40
N GLU A 337 -20.38 -7.51 0.22
CA GLU A 337 -20.51 -8.53 -0.83
C GLU A 337 -19.36 -9.56 -0.72
N ASN A 338 -19.62 -10.80 -1.14
CA ASN A 338 -18.51 -11.74 -1.24
C ASN A 338 -17.50 -11.26 -2.30
N PRO A 339 -16.21 -11.64 -2.19
CA PRO A 339 -15.16 -11.12 -3.07
C PRO A 339 -15.43 -11.29 -4.57
N LEU A 340 -16.05 -12.41 -4.99
CA LEU A 340 -16.40 -12.65 -6.39
C LEU A 340 -17.47 -11.69 -6.90
N ARG A 341 -18.48 -11.43 -6.07
CA ARG A 341 -19.54 -10.50 -6.39
C ARG A 341 -18.99 -9.07 -6.46
N ALA A 342 -18.14 -8.70 -5.51
CA ALA A 342 -17.46 -7.40 -5.53
C ALA A 342 -16.65 -7.19 -6.82
N LEU A 343 -15.83 -8.17 -7.23
CA LEU A 343 -15.08 -8.11 -8.48
C LEU A 343 -16.00 -7.94 -9.71
N TYR A 344 -17.13 -8.68 -9.74
CA TYR A 344 -18.11 -8.50 -10.81
C TYR A 344 -18.68 -7.07 -10.83
N LEU A 345 -19.06 -6.52 -9.67
CA LEU A 345 -19.60 -5.16 -9.54
C LEU A 345 -18.58 -4.09 -9.97
N ILE A 346 -17.30 -4.23 -9.57
CA ILE A 346 -16.22 -3.34 -9.99
C ILE A 346 -16.07 -3.35 -11.52
N ALA A 347 -16.10 -4.55 -12.14
CA ALA A 347 -15.93 -4.68 -13.58
C ALA A 347 -17.12 -4.12 -14.38
N THR A 348 -18.35 -4.15 -13.81
CA THR A 348 -19.58 -3.79 -14.53
C THR A 348 -20.09 -2.39 -14.22
N ASN A 349 -19.95 -1.91 -12.99
CA ASN A 349 -20.49 -0.61 -12.56
C ASN A 349 -19.50 0.54 -12.78
N GLY A 350 -18.19 0.26 -12.89
CA GLY A 350 -17.17 1.29 -12.97
C GLY A 350 -17.01 2.05 -11.65
N THR A 351 -17.01 3.39 -11.70
CA THR A 351 -16.85 4.25 -10.53
C THR A 351 -17.92 3.98 -9.48
N PRO A 352 -17.55 3.64 -8.22
CA PRO A 352 -18.49 3.37 -7.15
C PRO A 352 -19.28 4.62 -6.78
N LYS A 353 -20.50 4.41 -6.25
CA LYS A 353 -21.35 5.50 -5.75
C LYS A 353 -21.05 5.71 -4.27
N LEU A 354 -20.86 6.96 -3.88
CA LEU A 354 -20.77 7.38 -2.48
C LEU A 354 -22.14 7.25 -1.80
N GLN A 355 -22.15 6.92 -0.51
CA GLN A 355 -23.40 6.81 0.27
C GLN A 355 -24.03 8.18 0.52
N HIS A 356 -23.21 9.21 0.82
CA HIS A 356 -23.67 10.56 1.18
C HIS A 356 -22.86 11.65 0.45
N PRO A 357 -22.90 11.73 -0.89
CA PRO A 357 -22.12 12.71 -1.65
C PRO A 357 -22.50 14.17 -1.34
N GLU A 358 -23.73 14.40 -0.85
CA GLU A 358 -24.23 15.72 -0.46
C GLU A 358 -23.55 16.30 0.79
N LYS A 359 -22.89 15.46 1.59
CA LYS A 359 -22.14 15.88 2.79
C LYS A 359 -20.70 16.28 2.50
N LEU A 360 -20.23 15.99 1.29
CA LEU A 360 -18.85 16.21 0.88
C LEU A 360 -18.72 17.53 0.12
N SER A 361 -17.56 18.19 0.29
CA SER A 361 -17.23 19.39 -0.47
C SER A 361 -17.12 19.09 -1.97
N PRO A 362 -17.26 20.09 -2.85
CA PRO A 362 -16.98 19.90 -4.27
C PRO A 362 -15.56 19.42 -4.56
N SER A 363 -14.59 19.87 -3.76
CA SER A 363 -13.16 19.58 -3.93
C SER A 363 -12.84 18.11 -3.74
N ILE A 364 -13.28 17.48 -2.64
CA ILE A 364 -13.04 16.04 -2.42
C ILE A 364 -13.82 15.18 -3.42
N ARG A 365 -15.03 15.60 -3.83
CA ARG A 365 -15.80 14.89 -4.85
C ARG A 365 -15.11 14.88 -6.20
N ASP A 366 -14.48 15.99 -6.59
CA ASP A 366 -13.70 16.12 -7.82
C ASP A 366 -12.43 15.26 -7.76
N PHE A 367 -11.73 15.28 -6.63
CA PHE A 367 -10.57 14.40 -6.38
C PHE A 367 -10.93 12.91 -6.52
N LEU A 368 -12.03 12.50 -5.89
CA LEU A 368 -12.51 11.11 -6.00
C LEU A 368 -12.89 10.75 -7.44
N ALA A 369 -13.60 11.64 -8.14
CA ALA A 369 -13.95 11.41 -9.55
C ALA A 369 -12.69 11.27 -10.43
N THR A 370 -11.67 12.07 -10.16
CA THR A 370 -10.37 12.04 -10.86
C THR A 370 -9.60 10.75 -10.60
N CYS A 371 -9.52 10.31 -9.34
CA CYS A 371 -8.87 9.03 -8.97
C CYS A 371 -9.60 7.82 -9.56
N LEU A 372 -10.93 7.85 -9.57
CA LEU A 372 -11.81 6.75 -9.94
C LEU A 372 -12.33 6.87 -11.40
N GLU A 373 -11.57 7.53 -12.26
CA GLU A 373 -11.82 7.54 -13.70
C GLU A 373 -11.58 6.13 -14.27
N VAL A 374 -12.60 5.60 -14.95
CA VAL A 374 -12.57 4.24 -15.52
C VAL A 374 -11.67 4.16 -16.73
N ASP A 375 -11.64 5.22 -17.54
CA ASP A 375 -10.74 5.32 -18.69
C ASP A 375 -9.31 5.56 -18.17
N VAL A 376 -8.49 4.50 -18.24
CA VAL A 376 -7.10 4.51 -17.75
C VAL A 376 -6.26 5.62 -18.38
N GLU A 377 -6.52 5.99 -19.62
CA GLU A 377 -5.75 7.04 -20.30
C GLU A 377 -6.12 8.45 -19.81
N LYS A 378 -7.32 8.63 -19.26
CA LYS A 378 -7.78 9.88 -18.64
C LYS A 378 -7.44 9.96 -17.17
N ARG A 379 -7.34 8.81 -16.46
CA ARG A 379 -6.92 8.78 -15.06
C ARG A 379 -5.49 9.33 -14.97
N PRO A 380 -5.23 10.36 -14.14
CA PRO A 380 -3.90 10.95 -14.02
C PRO A 380 -2.89 9.93 -13.46
N ASP A 381 -1.61 10.20 -13.66
CA ASP A 381 -0.53 9.59 -12.89
C ASP A 381 -0.37 10.27 -11.53
N ALA A 382 0.55 9.75 -10.72
CA ALA A 382 0.74 10.24 -9.36
C ALA A 382 1.27 11.67 -9.31
N ASP A 383 2.19 12.02 -10.20
CA ASP A 383 2.80 13.36 -10.24
C ASP A 383 1.75 14.42 -10.60
N THR A 384 0.94 14.17 -11.63
CA THR A 384 -0.16 15.05 -12.03
C THR A 384 -1.22 15.21 -10.91
N LEU A 385 -1.54 14.10 -10.22
CA LEU A 385 -2.56 14.14 -9.16
C LEU A 385 -2.08 14.89 -7.90
N LEU A 386 -0.77 15.00 -7.65
CA LEU A 386 -0.23 15.81 -6.55
C LEU A 386 -0.54 17.31 -6.69
N GLU A 387 -0.82 17.79 -7.92
CA GLU A 387 -1.20 19.18 -8.19
C GLU A 387 -2.72 19.43 -8.01
N HIS A 388 -3.50 18.44 -7.56
CA HIS A 388 -4.94 18.58 -7.42
C HIS A 388 -5.31 19.52 -6.27
N PRO A 389 -6.25 20.49 -6.47
CA PRO A 389 -6.60 21.51 -5.48
C PRO A 389 -7.03 20.97 -4.11
N PHE A 390 -7.68 19.80 -4.06
CA PHE A 390 -8.05 19.14 -2.81
C PHE A 390 -6.85 18.89 -1.89
N LEU A 391 -5.68 18.61 -2.44
CA LEU A 391 -4.48 18.33 -1.64
C LEU A 391 -3.84 19.60 -1.06
N GLU A 392 -4.20 20.79 -1.59
CA GLU A 392 -3.83 22.07 -1.00
C GLU A 392 -4.61 22.36 0.31
N GLU A 393 -5.80 21.74 0.46
CA GLU A 393 -6.64 21.83 1.66
C GLU A 393 -6.16 20.93 2.81
N ALA A 394 -5.02 20.23 2.64
CA ALA A 394 -4.50 19.27 3.61
C ALA A 394 -4.16 19.95 4.95
N ASP A 395 -4.70 19.41 6.03
CA ASP A 395 -4.36 19.79 7.39
C ASP A 395 -2.89 19.46 7.72
N ASP A 396 -2.36 20.10 8.77
CA ASP A 396 -1.08 19.68 9.35
C ASP A 396 -1.21 18.24 9.91
N LEU A 397 -0.24 17.39 9.60
CA LEU A 397 -0.22 15.98 10.05
C LEU A 397 -0.33 15.84 11.57
N ARG A 398 0.06 16.84 12.35
CA ARG A 398 -0.11 16.86 13.80
C ARG A 398 -1.56 16.79 14.24
N THR A 399 -2.52 17.16 13.40
CA THR A 399 -3.96 17.02 13.67
C THR A 399 -4.40 15.55 13.78
N LEU A 400 -3.61 14.62 13.22
CA LEU A 400 -3.84 13.17 13.29
C LEU A 400 -3.40 12.56 14.64
N ILE A 401 -2.49 13.22 15.38
CA ILE A 401 -1.90 12.67 16.60
C ILE A 401 -2.94 12.20 17.64
N PRO A 402 -4.00 12.96 17.96
CA PRO A 402 -5.00 12.50 18.92
C PRO A 402 -5.69 11.19 18.50
N TYR A 403 -5.99 11.02 17.20
CA TYR A 403 -6.61 9.82 16.64
C TYR A 403 -5.66 8.63 16.69
N ILE A 404 -4.39 8.84 16.35
CA ILE A 404 -3.34 7.83 16.42
C ILE A 404 -3.16 7.34 17.86
N GLN A 405 -3.12 8.26 18.82
CA GLN A 405 -2.99 7.92 20.26
C GLN A 405 -4.19 7.12 20.77
N ALA A 406 -5.41 7.51 20.37
CA ALA A 406 -6.63 6.78 20.72
C ALA A 406 -6.63 5.37 20.16
N ALA A 407 -6.32 5.21 18.86
CA ALA A 407 -6.23 3.91 18.19
C ALA A 407 -5.12 3.03 18.82
N HIS A 408 -3.96 3.61 19.11
CA HIS A 408 -2.86 2.90 19.80
C HIS A 408 -3.27 2.38 21.17
N LYS A 409 -3.94 3.19 21.98
CA LYS A 409 -4.45 2.78 23.30
C LYS A 409 -5.45 1.63 23.17
N LEU A 410 -6.41 1.70 22.24
CA LEU A 410 -7.38 0.63 22.02
C LEU A 410 -6.72 -0.70 21.64
N ARG A 411 -5.60 -0.67 20.89
CA ARG A 411 -4.82 -1.88 20.57
C ARG A 411 -4.13 -2.45 21.81
N GLN A 412 -3.54 -1.60 22.65
CA GLN A 412 -2.89 -2.04 23.87
C GLN A 412 -3.90 -2.68 24.83
N ASP A 413 -5.07 -2.08 25.01
CA ASP A 413 -6.13 -2.60 25.86
C ASP A 413 -6.61 -3.98 25.38
N LYS A 414 -6.79 -4.16 24.05
CA LYS A 414 -7.14 -5.46 23.44
C LYS A 414 -6.04 -6.52 23.56
N ALA A 415 -4.78 -6.14 23.55
CA ALA A 415 -3.65 -7.08 23.71
C ALA A 415 -3.44 -7.52 25.17
N SER A 416 -3.97 -6.76 26.14
CA SER A 416 -3.87 -7.02 27.58
C SER A 416 -5.07 -7.80 28.13
N SER A 417 -6.15 -7.95 27.35
CA SER A 417 -7.37 -8.70 27.68
C SER A 417 -7.29 -10.14 27.18
#